data_a3663c01453f336dd3dbaaaea4b3b4fc
#
_entry.id   a3663c01453f336dd3dbaaaea4b3b4fc
#
_cell.length_a   1.000
_cell.length_b   1.000
_cell.length_c   1.000
_cell.angle_alpha   90.00
_cell.angle_beta   90.00
_cell.angle_gamma   90.00
#
_symmetry.space_group_name_H-M   'P 1'
#
loop_
_entity.id
_entity.type
_entity.pdbx_description
1 polymer ?
#
loop_
_entity_poly.entity_id
_entity_poly.type
_entity_poly.pdbx_seq_one_letter_code
_entity_poly.pdbx_strand_id
1 'polypeptide(L)'
;ALITALDKLNHYSGDIRFTPIQVFEEGKSLCFAVPTLSTAMTNFNFKNITHFLSMMGKGLKSDEISSLLADNKAKARAFLPRGTNAIGFILAASKHKIPFKIFNQNYIIFGYGTGSSIFNSSITDQESAVGVRLAKSKVDTNRLLKISGFPVAEQARVSKIEDALQVAEKIGFPLVLKPELEEQGRGVFANITNEVELKECFEQASESYGHLILERFVTGFSYRVQIHDGKVMEAWKMNPPFVIGDGKLSVGELIDIENAKPDRNTINGSMKPIPLDEVTSKNLRKLGLTLKSIPSIGEKVTLAETSNESRGGTSENFLQSLHPKNAELCADAAKTLGLKVAGVDIVSEDGSKQWRENNTIICEINSQPELGEFNSYPHLYQGILEKIPKSHVV
;
A
#
# COMPACT_ATOMS: atom_id res chain seq x y z
N ALA A 1 -1.54 -31.65 -24.41
CA ALA A 1 -2.84 -31.11 -23.98
C ALA A 1 -2.92 -30.93 -22.46
N LEU A 2 -2.79 -32.02 -21.65
CA LEU A 2 -2.90 -31.93 -20.18
C LEU A 2 -1.88 -30.98 -19.55
N ILE A 3 -0.62 -31.06 -19.95
CA ILE A 3 0.46 -30.18 -19.44
C ILE A 3 0.23 -28.72 -19.87
N THR A 4 -0.22 -28.49 -21.08
CA THR A 4 -0.56 -27.14 -21.54
C THR A 4 -1.76 -26.57 -20.77
N ALA A 5 -2.74 -27.41 -20.43
CA ALA A 5 -3.88 -27.00 -19.63
C ALA A 5 -3.47 -26.70 -18.16
N LEU A 6 -2.56 -27.51 -17.59
CA LEU A 6 -1.98 -27.26 -16.26
C LEU A 6 -1.20 -25.95 -16.22
N ASP A 7 -0.36 -25.70 -17.20
CA ASP A 7 0.41 -24.45 -17.31
C ASP A 7 -0.53 -23.24 -17.37
N LYS A 8 -1.58 -23.31 -18.20
CA LYS A 8 -2.59 -22.25 -18.27
C LYS A 8 -3.35 -22.07 -16.97
N LEU A 9 -3.70 -23.15 -16.26
CA LEU A 9 -4.40 -23.09 -14.99
C LEU A 9 -3.50 -22.50 -13.89
N ASN A 10 -2.21 -22.88 -13.87
CA ASN A 10 -1.23 -22.31 -12.95
C ASN A 10 -1.14 -20.78 -13.17
N HIS A 11 -0.95 -20.36 -14.41
CA HIS A 11 -0.87 -18.93 -14.74
C HIS A 11 -2.18 -18.18 -14.39
N TYR A 12 -3.34 -18.75 -14.71
CA TYR A 12 -4.64 -18.20 -14.32
C TYR A 12 -4.79 -18.08 -12.79
N SER A 13 -4.21 -19.00 -12.04
CA SER A 13 -4.18 -18.98 -10.57
C SER A 13 -3.18 -17.97 -9.98
N GLY A 14 -2.36 -17.32 -10.81
CA GLY A 14 -1.41 -16.29 -10.42
C GLY A 14 0.03 -16.75 -10.32
N ASP A 15 0.37 -17.94 -10.86
CA ASP A 15 1.76 -18.39 -10.95
C ASP A 15 2.55 -17.57 -11.97
N ILE A 16 3.84 -17.42 -11.71
CA ILE A 16 4.78 -16.73 -12.59
C ILE A 16 5.69 -17.77 -13.23
N ARG A 17 5.70 -17.77 -14.56
CA ARG A 17 6.58 -18.66 -15.33
C ARG A 17 7.85 -17.91 -15.75
N PHE A 18 9.00 -18.39 -15.22
CA PHE A 18 10.31 -17.80 -15.53
C PHE A 18 11.03 -18.49 -16.69
N THR A 19 10.69 -19.75 -16.96
CA THR A 19 11.28 -20.57 -18.02
C THR A 19 10.20 -21.37 -18.75
N PRO A 20 10.43 -21.83 -19.99
CA PRO A 20 9.53 -22.74 -20.67
C PRO A 20 9.42 -24.09 -19.93
N ILE A 21 8.30 -24.78 -20.14
CA ILE A 21 8.15 -26.17 -19.72
C ILE A 21 9.19 -26.99 -20.48
N GLN A 22 9.95 -27.81 -19.75
CA GLN A 22 10.91 -28.74 -20.32
C GLN A 22 10.27 -30.10 -20.44
N VAL A 23 10.57 -30.79 -21.54
CA VAL A 23 10.10 -32.15 -21.82
C VAL A 23 11.32 -33.01 -22.07
N PHE A 24 11.42 -34.14 -21.40
CA PHE A 24 12.52 -35.07 -21.56
C PHE A 24 12.03 -36.52 -21.41
N GLU A 25 12.76 -37.44 -22.00
CA GLU A 25 12.46 -38.86 -21.95
C GLU A 25 13.34 -39.53 -20.88
N GLU A 26 12.71 -40.36 -20.04
CA GLU A 26 13.40 -41.17 -19.05
C GLU A 26 12.93 -42.63 -19.19
N GLY A 27 13.73 -43.44 -19.83
CA GLY A 27 13.37 -44.82 -20.19
C GLY A 27 12.19 -44.85 -21.17
N LYS A 28 11.04 -45.43 -20.74
CA LYS A 28 9.80 -45.45 -21.52
C LYS A 28 8.80 -44.39 -21.12
N SER A 29 9.21 -43.49 -20.25
CA SER A 29 8.36 -42.42 -19.67
C SER A 29 8.68 -41.07 -20.27
N LEU A 30 7.64 -40.29 -20.54
CA LEU A 30 7.77 -38.88 -20.92
C LEU A 30 7.62 -38.03 -19.65
N CYS A 31 8.67 -37.30 -19.32
CA CYS A 31 8.75 -36.46 -18.14
C CYS A 31 8.59 -34.99 -18.50
N PHE A 32 7.95 -34.22 -17.61
CA PHE A 32 7.73 -32.79 -17.79
C PHE A 32 8.20 -32.02 -16.55
N ALA A 33 9.09 -31.04 -16.76
CA ALA A 33 9.41 -30.06 -15.74
C ALA A 33 8.57 -28.81 -15.95
N VAL A 34 7.61 -28.57 -15.07
CA VAL A 34 6.73 -27.40 -15.09
C VAL A 34 7.30 -26.37 -14.12
N PRO A 35 7.82 -25.23 -14.62
CA PRO A 35 8.31 -24.18 -13.75
C PRO A 35 7.14 -23.58 -12.96
N THR A 36 7.32 -23.38 -11.67
CA THR A 36 6.28 -22.90 -10.76
C THR A 36 6.88 -22.21 -9.56
N LEU A 37 6.19 -21.18 -9.03
CA LEU A 37 6.51 -20.59 -7.75
C LEU A 37 6.17 -21.50 -6.58
N SER A 38 5.17 -22.36 -6.74
CA SER A 38 4.65 -23.23 -5.69
C SER A 38 4.33 -24.63 -6.19
N THR A 39 5.14 -25.60 -5.81
CA THR A 39 4.89 -27.01 -6.08
C THR A 39 3.54 -27.45 -5.49
N ALA A 40 3.16 -26.92 -4.32
CA ALA A 40 1.87 -27.24 -3.71
C ALA A 40 0.70 -26.74 -4.56
N MET A 41 0.79 -25.54 -5.13
CA MET A 41 -0.22 -25.00 -6.06
C MET A 41 -0.29 -25.82 -7.34
N THR A 42 0.85 -26.16 -7.92
CA THR A 42 0.89 -26.98 -9.14
C THR A 42 0.26 -28.35 -8.91
N ASN A 43 0.55 -28.99 -7.79
CA ASN A 43 -0.06 -30.26 -7.41
C ASN A 43 -1.58 -30.13 -7.17
N PHE A 44 -2.02 -29.05 -6.55
CA PHE A 44 -3.43 -28.73 -6.37
C PHE A 44 -4.13 -28.56 -7.74
N ASN A 45 -3.56 -27.74 -8.62
CA ASN A 45 -4.08 -27.50 -9.96
C ASN A 45 -4.08 -28.77 -10.82
N PHE A 46 -3.04 -29.60 -10.69
CA PHE A 46 -2.97 -30.88 -11.42
C PHE A 46 -4.13 -31.82 -11.06
N LYS A 47 -4.46 -31.95 -9.79
CA LYS A 47 -5.61 -32.73 -9.33
C LYS A 47 -6.94 -32.17 -9.86
N ASN A 48 -7.08 -30.85 -9.87
CA ASN A 48 -8.31 -30.20 -10.30
C ASN A 48 -8.49 -30.23 -11.83
N ILE A 49 -7.41 -30.11 -12.62
CA ILE A 49 -7.52 -30.13 -14.08
C ILE A 49 -8.03 -31.45 -14.60
N THR A 50 -7.65 -32.58 -13.99
CA THR A 50 -8.18 -33.91 -14.35
C THR A 50 -9.67 -34.01 -14.06
N HIS A 51 -10.10 -33.43 -12.94
CA HIS A 51 -11.51 -33.32 -12.58
C HIS A 51 -12.29 -32.43 -13.58
N PHE A 52 -11.77 -31.24 -13.91
CA PHE A 52 -12.38 -30.31 -14.87
C PHE A 52 -12.53 -30.93 -16.25
N LEU A 53 -11.51 -31.62 -16.76
CA LEU A 53 -11.56 -32.29 -18.05
C LEU A 53 -12.64 -33.44 -18.05
N SER A 54 -12.75 -34.15 -16.95
CA SER A 54 -13.80 -35.17 -16.80
C SER A 54 -15.21 -34.55 -16.82
N MET A 55 -15.39 -33.41 -16.14
CA MET A 55 -16.69 -32.74 -16.06
C MET A 55 -17.05 -32.10 -17.41
N MET A 56 -16.09 -31.48 -18.11
CA MET A 56 -16.29 -30.94 -19.48
C MET A 56 -16.73 -32.03 -20.45
N GLY A 57 -16.19 -33.27 -20.34
CA GLY A 57 -16.62 -34.41 -21.10
C GLY A 57 -18.09 -34.88 -20.82
N LYS A 58 -18.66 -34.44 -19.72
CA LYS A 58 -20.05 -34.67 -19.32
C LYS A 58 -21.01 -33.54 -19.72
N GLY A 59 -20.54 -32.52 -20.43
CA GLY A 59 -21.40 -31.48 -21.00
C GLY A 59 -21.72 -30.28 -20.07
N LEU A 60 -20.81 -29.90 -19.13
CA LEU A 60 -21.00 -28.69 -18.31
C LEU A 60 -21.24 -27.47 -19.16
N LYS A 61 -22.07 -26.56 -18.65
CA LYS A 61 -22.32 -25.25 -19.24
C LYS A 61 -21.16 -24.27 -18.97
N SER A 62 -20.99 -23.29 -19.83
CA SER A 62 -19.92 -22.27 -19.73
C SER A 62 -19.86 -21.58 -18.38
N ASP A 63 -21.02 -21.22 -17.80
CA ASP A 63 -21.11 -20.52 -16.53
C ASP A 63 -20.66 -21.37 -15.33
N GLU A 64 -20.98 -22.67 -15.38
CA GLU A 64 -20.53 -23.64 -14.37
C GLU A 64 -19.00 -23.81 -14.41
N ILE A 65 -18.43 -23.87 -15.63
CA ILE A 65 -16.97 -23.93 -15.81
C ILE A 65 -16.32 -22.68 -15.28
N SER A 66 -16.86 -21.50 -15.59
CA SER A 66 -16.34 -20.22 -15.11
C SER A 66 -16.36 -20.12 -13.59
N SER A 67 -17.42 -20.56 -12.95
CA SER A 67 -17.54 -20.60 -11.49
C SER A 67 -16.52 -21.56 -10.85
N LEU A 68 -16.34 -22.74 -11.41
CA LEU A 68 -15.34 -23.72 -10.95
C LEU A 68 -13.91 -23.22 -11.09
N LEU A 69 -13.59 -22.52 -12.19
CA LEU A 69 -12.29 -21.91 -12.40
C LEU A 69 -12.04 -20.77 -11.41
N ALA A 70 -13.04 -19.95 -11.13
CA ALA A 70 -12.94 -18.87 -10.14
C ALA A 70 -12.69 -19.42 -8.73
N ASP A 71 -13.42 -20.43 -8.32
CA ASP A 71 -13.23 -21.13 -7.04
C ASP A 71 -11.85 -21.78 -6.94
N ASN A 72 -11.40 -22.45 -8.00
CA ASN A 72 -10.05 -23.01 -8.08
C ASN A 72 -8.98 -21.92 -7.92
N LYS A 73 -9.13 -20.78 -8.61
CA LYS A 73 -8.21 -19.66 -8.51
C LYS A 73 -8.13 -19.12 -7.09
N ALA A 74 -9.27 -18.94 -6.42
CA ALA A 74 -9.32 -18.46 -5.04
C ALA A 74 -8.57 -19.40 -4.08
N LYS A 75 -8.78 -20.72 -4.21
CA LYS A 75 -8.11 -21.75 -3.40
C LYS A 75 -6.62 -21.88 -3.74
N ALA A 76 -6.25 -21.83 -5.02
CA ALA A 76 -4.87 -21.93 -5.48
C ALA A 76 -4.01 -20.75 -5.00
N ARG A 77 -4.58 -19.53 -4.92
CA ARG A 77 -3.90 -18.35 -4.39
C ARG A 77 -3.39 -18.51 -2.95
N ALA A 78 -4.00 -19.39 -2.16
CA ALA A 78 -3.54 -19.69 -0.82
C ALA A 78 -2.12 -20.31 -0.77
N PHE A 79 -1.61 -20.83 -1.89
CA PHE A 79 -0.27 -21.40 -2.00
C PHE A 79 0.79 -20.40 -2.49
N LEU A 80 0.40 -19.19 -2.86
CA LEU A 80 1.31 -18.15 -3.34
C LEU A 80 1.66 -17.15 -2.24
N PRO A 81 2.80 -16.47 -2.35
CA PRO A 81 3.15 -15.36 -1.47
C PRO A 81 2.08 -14.27 -1.51
N ARG A 82 1.87 -13.61 -0.38
CA ARG A 82 0.89 -12.54 -0.23
C ARG A 82 1.51 -11.19 -0.53
N GLY A 83 0.72 -10.30 -1.14
CA GLY A 83 1.05 -8.90 -1.35
C GLY A 83 1.88 -8.62 -2.59
N THR A 84 1.81 -7.39 -3.05
CA THR A 84 2.45 -6.85 -4.26
C THR A 84 3.98 -6.91 -4.14
N ASN A 85 4.51 -6.56 -2.97
CA ASN A 85 5.96 -6.56 -2.72
C ASN A 85 6.59 -7.94 -2.91
N ALA A 86 5.95 -9.00 -2.40
CA ALA A 86 6.48 -10.37 -2.51
C ALA A 86 6.68 -10.78 -3.98
N ILE A 87 5.69 -10.49 -4.81
CA ILE A 87 5.76 -10.75 -6.26
C ILE A 87 6.83 -9.87 -6.92
N GLY A 88 6.90 -8.59 -6.55
CA GLY A 88 7.92 -7.66 -7.06
C GLY A 88 9.35 -8.14 -6.76
N PHE A 89 9.63 -8.59 -5.54
CA PHE A 89 10.94 -9.15 -5.18
C PHE A 89 11.27 -10.45 -5.93
N ILE A 90 10.30 -11.33 -6.13
CA ILE A 90 10.48 -12.56 -6.91
C ILE A 90 10.84 -12.23 -8.36
N LEU A 91 10.13 -11.28 -8.99
CA LEU A 91 10.41 -10.83 -10.36
C LEU A 91 11.80 -10.20 -10.45
N ALA A 92 12.16 -9.33 -9.51
CA ALA A 92 13.49 -8.71 -9.45
C ALA A 92 14.58 -9.76 -9.26
N ALA A 93 14.43 -10.69 -8.32
CA ALA A 93 15.38 -11.77 -8.06
C ALA A 93 15.59 -12.65 -9.30
N SER A 94 14.51 -13.03 -9.99
CA SER A 94 14.59 -13.79 -11.23
C SER A 94 15.36 -13.04 -12.31
N LYS A 95 15.06 -11.75 -12.52
CA LYS A 95 15.74 -10.91 -13.51
C LYS A 95 17.24 -10.78 -13.23
N HIS A 96 17.62 -10.72 -11.96
CA HIS A 96 19.02 -10.56 -11.53
C HIS A 96 19.74 -11.87 -11.22
N LYS A 97 19.09 -13.03 -11.49
CA LYS A 97 19.62 -14.36 -11.22
C LYS A 97 19.98 -14.57 -9.74
N ILE A 98 19.21 -13.96 -8.84
CA ILE A 98 19.31 -14.20 -7.41
C ILE A 98 18.42 -15.40 -7.09
N PRO A 99 18.96 -16.47 -6.51
CA PRO A 99 18.17 -17.62 -6.12
C PRO A 99 17.21 -17.25 -5.01
N PHE A 100 16.02 -17.84 -5.02
CA PHE A 100 15.03 -17.63 -3.98
C PHE A 100 14.25 -18.89 -3.66
N LYS A 101 13.71 -18.95 -2.44
CA LYS A 101 12.82 -20.02 -1.98
C LYS A 101 11.66 -19.43 -1.20
N ILE A 102 10.44 -19.78 -1.59
CA ILE A 102 9.26 -19.46 -0.82
C ILE A 102 9.23 -20.40 0.39
N PHE A 103 9.40 -19.83 1.59
CA PHE A 103 9.35 -20.59 2.84
C PHE A 103 7.89 -20.86 3.24
N ASN A 104 7.06 -19.83 3.16
CA ASN A 104 5.59 -19.89 3.29
C ASN A 104 4.96 -18.65 2.66
N GLN A 105 3.65 -18.43 2.83
CA GLN A 105 2.94 -17.30 2.25
C GLN A 105 3.46 -15.91 2.65
N ASN A 106 4.13 -15.81 3.80
CA ASN A 106 4.60 -14.54 4.37
C ASN A 106 6.10 -14.34 4.20
N TYR A 107 6.88 -15.41 4.04
CA TYR A 107 8.34 -15.34 4.05
C TYR A 107 8.96 -15.91 2.79
N ILE A 108 9.90 -15.18 2.23
CA ILE A 108 10.72 -15.57 1.08
C ILE A 108 12.18 -15.46 1.49
N ILE A 109 12.99 -16.46 1.15
CA ILE A 109 14.42 -16.46 1.35
C ILE A 109 15.06 -16.14 0.00
N PHE A 110 15.91 -15.12 -0.05
CA PHE A 110 16.70 -14.73 -1.22
C PHE A 110 18.18 -15.03 -0.96
N GLY A 111 18.89 -15.61 -1.93
CA GLY A 111 20.27 -16.04 -1.77
C GLY A 111 20.41 -17.43 -1.18
N TYR A 112 21.66 -17.84 -0.87
CA TYR A 112 21.99 -19.15 -0.29
C TYR A 112 22.90 -19.02 0.95
N GLY A 113 22.76 -19.99 1.87
CA GLY A 113 23.62 -20.14 3.03
C GLY A 113 23.65 -18.89 3.92
N THR A 114 24.82 -18.52 4.38
CA THR A 114 25.03 -17.34 5.24
C THR A 114 24.85 -16.00 4.51
N GLY A 115 24.85 -16.00 3.17
CA GLY A 115 24.55 -14.83 2.35
C GLY A 115 23.07 -14.69 1.99
N SER A 116 22.19 -15.58 2.50
CA SER A 116 20.76 -15.44 2.29
C SER A 116 20.16 -14.37 3.19
N SER A 117 19.06 -13.79 2.73
CA SER A 117 18.24 -12.82 3.49
C SER A 117 16.79 -13.25 3.47
N ILE A 118 16.09 -13.06 4.59
CA ILE A 118 14.70 -13.46 4.77
C ILE A 118 13.80 -12.22 4.73
N PHE A 119 12.84 -12.23 3.83
CA PHE A 119 11.91 -11.13 3.63
C PHE A 119 10.50 -11.49 4.06
N ASN A 120 9.85 -10.56 4.74
CA ASN A 120 8.40 -10.54 4.96
C ASN A 120 7.83 -9.29 4.28
N SER A 121 7.32 -9.40 3.06
CA SER A 121 7.01 -8.26 2.22
C SER A 121 8.25 -7.37 2.06
N SER A 122 8.22 -6.10 2.44
CA SER A 122 9.36 -5.18 2.42
C SER A 122 10.17 -5.14 3.73
N ILE A 123 9.78 -5.88 4.77
CA ILE A 123 10.62 -6.07 5.97
C ILE A 123 11.68 -7.11 5.64
N THR A 124 12.94 -6.75 5.86
CA THR A 124 14.10 -7.65 5.71
C THR A 124 14.62 -8.08 7.07
N ASP A 125 15.44 -9.12 7.11
CA ASP A 125 16.14 -9.56 8.32
C ASP A 125 17.22 -8.57 8.81
N GLN A 126 17.46 -7.49 8.07
CA GLN A 126 18.35 -6.40 8.45
C GLN A 126 17.66 -5.28 9.23
N GLU A 127 16.34 -5.33 9.36
CA GLU A 127 15.57 -4.34 10.11
C GLU A 127 15.75 -4.53 11.62
N SER A 128 15.78 -3.42 12.37
CA SER A 128 15.71 -3.48 13.83
C SER A 128 14.36 -4.05 14.27
N ALA A 129 14.36 -5.17 14.98
CA ALA A 129 13.14 -5.74 15.55
C ALA A 129 12.43 -4.76 16.50
N VAL A 130 13.20 -3.93 17.22
CA VAL A 130 12.67 -2.85 18.06
C VAL A 130 12.07 -1.75 17.19
N GLY A 131 12.78 -1.33 16.13
CA GLY A 131 12.30 -0.31 15.20
C GLY A 131 11.02 -0.70 14.48
N VAL A 132 10.92 -1.94 13.97
CA VAL A 132 9.68 -2.45 13.35
C VAL A 132 8.51 -2.44 14.34
N ARG A 133 8.76 -2.77 15.60
CA ARG A 133 7.72 -2.74 16.63
C ARG A 133 7.30 -1.32 16.99
N LEU A 134 8.26 -0.40 17.14
CA LEU A 134 7.98 1.01 17.39
C LEU A 134 7.18 1.64 16.25
N ALA A 135 7.56 1.38 14.99
CA ALA A 135 6.88 1.90 13.82
C ALA A 135 5.38 1.53 13.74
N LYS A 136 4.97 0.43 14.38
CA LYS A 136 3.55 0.05 14.47
C LYS A 136 2.73 0.91 15.44
N SER A 137 3.38 1.61 16.36
CA SER A 137 2.72 2.51 17.31
C SER A 137 2.94 3.96 16.88
N LYS A 138 1.89 4.61 16.39
CA LYS A 138 1.93 6.02 15.99
C LYS A 138 2.39 6.93 17.14
N VAL A 139 1.95 6.62 18.35
CA VAL A 139 2.28 7.41 19.56
C VAL A 139 3.74 7.24 19.95
N ASP A 140 4.24 5.99 19.99
CA ASP A 140 5.61 5.74 20.39
C ASP A 140 6.61 6.25 19.36
N THR A 141 6.29 6.10 18.06
CA THR A 141 7.07 6.67 16.96
C THR A 141 7.16 8.18 17.07
N ASN A 142 6.02 8.87 17.21
CA ASN A 142 5.99 10.32 17.36
C ASN A 142 6.80 10.77 18.58
N ARG A 143 6.62 10.10 19.73
CA ARG A 143 7.36 10.42 20.97
C ARG A 143 8.87 10.25 20.80
N LEU A 144 9.31 9.16 20.16
CA LEU A 144 10.72 8.92 19.89
C LEU A 144 11.29 10.00 18.98
N LEU A 145 10.60 10.32 17.89
CA LEU A 145 11.01 11.36 16.94
C LEU A 145 11.07 12.73 17.61
N LYS A 146 10.08 13.07 18.45
CA LYS A 146 10.05 14.33 19.21
C LYS A 146 11.26 14.45 20.15
N ILE A 147 11.57 13.41 20.91
CA ILE A 147 12.75 13.38 21.80
C ILE A 147 14.06 13.49 21.02
N SER A 148 14.09 12.92 19.81
CA SER A 148 15.26 13.00 18.91
C SER A 148 15.35 14.30 18.13
N GLY A 149 14.45 15.27 18.36
CA GLY A 149 14.50 16.60 17.76
C GLY A 149 13.90 16.70 16.35
N PHE A 150 13.15 15.69 15.91
CA PHE A 150 12.44 15.76 14.62
C PHE A 150 11.14 16.57 14.72
N PRO A 151 10.73 17.24 13.64
CA PRO A 151 9.46 17.93 13.57
C PRO A 151 8.31 16.93 13.50
N VAL A 152 7.49 16.89 14.52
CA VAL A 152 6.28 16.05 14.61
C VAL A 152 5.12 16.85 15.16
N ALA A 153 3.89 16.46 14.86
CA ALA A 153 2.71 17.09 15.46
C ALA A 153 2.66 16.84 16.97
N GLU A 154 2.20 17.83 17.73
CA GLU A 154 1.80 17.60 19.10
C GLU A 154 0.59 16.70 19.14
N GLN A 155 0.67 15.64 19.96
CA GLN A 155 -0.40 14.65 20.06
C GLN A 155 -0.53 14.05 21.46
N ALA A 156 -1.71 13.52 21.75
CA ALA A 156 -1.99 12.73 22.94
C ALA A 156 -3.00 11.62 22.66
N ARG A 157 -2.89 10.51 23.39
CA ARG A 157 -3.96 9.50 23.50
C ARG A 157 -5.14 10.06 24.25
N VAL A 158 -6.33 9.78 23.75
CA VAL A 158 -7.59 10.16 24.39
C VAL A 158 -8.52 8.96 24.40
N SER A 159 -9.13 8.70 25.57
CA SER A 159 -10.05 7.57 25.75
C SER A 159 -11.46 8.01 26.10
N LYS A 160 -11.60 9.26 26.54
CA LYS A 160 -12.87 9.89 26.91
C LYS A 160 -12.94 11.28 26.31
N ILE A 161 -14.15 11.79 26.13
CA ILE A 161 -14.35 13.12 25.57
C ILE A 161 -13.75 14.22 26.46
N GLU A 162 -13.78 14.04 27.78
CA GLU A 162 -13.19 15.00 28.72
C GLU A 162 -11.67 15.12 28.53
N ASP A 163 -10.99 13.99 28.33
CA ASP A 163 -9.55 13.97 28.02
C ASP A 163 -9.28 14.69 26.68
N ALA A 164 -10.12 14.43 25.66
CA ALA A 164 -9.99 15.05 24.35
C ALA A 164 -10.15 16.57 24.42
N LEU A 165 -11.11 17.07 25.21
CA LEU A 165 -11.31 18.52 25.41
C LEU A 165 -10.13 19.17 26.13
N GLN A 166 -9.58 18.52 27.18
CA GLN A 166 -8.39 19.02 27.88
C GLN A 166 -7.15 19.05 26.97
N VAL A 167 -7.00 18.04 26.11
CA VAL A 167 -5.92 18.00 25.11
C VAL A 167 -6.13 19.08 24.07
N ALA A 168 -7.37 19.30 23.59
CA ALA A 168 -7.70 20.34 22.64
C ALA A 168 -7.39 21.75 23.17
N GLU A 169 -7.67 22.01 24.45
CA GLU A 169 -7.31 23.27 25.11
C GLU A 169 -5.79 23.53 25.10
N LYS A 170 -4.98 22.48 25.31
CA LYS A 170 -3.51 22.58 25.32
C LYS A 170 -2.90 22.73 23.95
N ILE A 171 -3.39 21.94 22.96
CA ILE A 171 -2.81 21.89 21.61
C ILE A 171 -3.34 23.03 20.73
N GLY A 172 -4.62 23.42 20.94
CA GLY A 172 -5.34 24.41 20.12
C GLY A 172 -5.86 23.81 18.82
N PHE A 173 -6.97 24.40 18.32
CA PHE A 173 -7.54 24.06 17.01
C PHE A 173 -6.76 24.70 15.85
N PRO A 174 -6.81 24.12 14.64
CA PRO A 174 -7.53 22.90 14.26
C PRO A 174 -6.81 21.63 14.66
N LEU A 175 -7.58 20.50 14.76
CA LEU A 175 -7.11 19.21 15.25
C LEU A 175 -7.41 18.06 14.27
N VAL A 176 -6.72 16.94 14.48
CA VAL A 176 -7.01 15.64 13.86
C VAL A 176 -7.32 14.63 14.95
N LEU A 177 -8.43 13.92 14.82
CA LEU A 177 -8.78 12.76 15.63
C LEU A 177 -8.65 11.50 14.77
N LYS A 178 -7.88 10.51 15.23
CA LYS A 178 -7.63 9.28 14.49
C LYS A 178 -7.48 8.06 15.40
N PRO A 179 -7.83 6.84 14.95
CA PRO A 179 -7.53 5.62 15.69
C PRO A 179 -6.03 5.37 15.77
N GLU A 180 -5.57 4.82 16.90
CA GLU A 180 -4.15 4.52 17.10
C GLU A 180 -3.63 3.40 16.20
N LEU A 181 -4.45 2.33 16.01
CA LEU A 181 -4.01 1.09 15.37
C LEU A 181 -4.50 0.92 13.93
N GLU A 182 -5.34 1.84 13.43
CA GLU A 182 -5.86 1.75 12.07
C GLU A 182 -4.87 2.29 11.05
N GLU A 183 -4.92 1.68 9.87
CA GLU A 183 -4.10 2.03 8.71
C GLU A 183 -4.98 2.57 7.57
N GLN A 184 -4.35 3.08 6.52
CA GLN A 184 -5.01 3.54 5.29
C GLN A 184 -6.03 4.68 5.52
N GLY A 185 -5.83 5.50 6.56
CA GLY A 185 -6.69 6.65 6.85
C GLY A 185 -8.10 6.31 7.33
N ARG A 186 -8.35 5.07 7.77
CA ARG A 186 -9.66 4.70 8.33
C ARG A 186 -9.89 5.41 9.66
N GLY A 187 -11.10 5.97 9.80
CA GLY A 187 -11.49 6.67 11.03
C GLY A 187 -10.73 7.96 11.32
N VAL A 188 -10.08 8.56 10.33
CA VAL A 188 -9.38 9.85 10.46
C VAL A 188 -10.35 11.00 10.23
N PHE A 189 -10.50 11.85 11.23
CA PHE A 189 -11.24 13.11 11.19
C PHE A 189 -10.24 14.25 11.23
N ALA A 190 -10.01 14.91 10.12
CA ALA A 190 -9.05 15.99 9.98
C ALA A 190 -9.74 17.37 9.98
N ASN A 191 -8.96 18.41 10.29
CA ASN A 191 -9.42 19.80 10.29
C ASN A 191 -10.67 20.04 11.16
N ILE A 192 -10.62 19.51 12.38
CA ILE A 192 -11.62 19.78 13.41
C ILE A 192 -11.34 21.17 13.97
N THR A 193 -12.29 22.10 13.82
CA THR A 193 -12.06 23.55 14.05
C THR A 193 -12.58 24.05 15.39
N ASN A 194 -13.42 23.27 16.07
CA ASN A 194 -14.05 23.69 17.32
C ASN A 194 -14.48 22.48 18.17
N GLU A 195 -14.86 22.75 19.42
CA GLU A 195 -15.27 21.73 20.38
C GLU A 195 -16.53 20.95 19.99
N VAL A 196 -17.47 21.58 19.28
CA VAL A 196 -18.71 20.91 18.85
C VAL A 196 -18.37 19.83 17.83
N GLU A 197 -17.57 20.18 16.81
CA GLU A 197 -17.07 19.20 15.84
C GLU A 197 -16.24 18.11 16.50
N LEU A 198 -15.41 18.45 17.52
CA LEU A 198 -14.61 17.47 18.23
C LEU A 198 -15.51 16.45 18.94
N LYS A 199 -16.58 16.89 19.62
CA LYS A 199 -17.51 16.00 20.30
C LYS A 199 -18.21 15.04 19.32
N GLU A 200 -18.72 15.57 18.21
CA GLU A 200 -19.34 14.75 17.16
C GLU A 200 -18.37 13.71 16.57
N CYS A 201 -17.16 14.13 16.22
CA CYS A 201 -16.14 13.24 15.68
C CYS A 201 -15.71 12.19 16.72
N PHE A 202 -15.60 12.57 17.99
CA PHE A 202 -15.20 11.67 19.07
C PHE A 202 -16.27 10.60 19.32
N GLU A 203 -17.54 10.97 19.37
CA GLU A 203 -18.67 10.05 19.52
C GLU A 203 -18.65 9.03 18.38
N GLN A 204 -18.60 9.48 17.14
CA GLN A 204 -18.56 8.63 15.97
C GLN A 204 -17.33 7.70 15.95
N ALA A 205 -16.14 8.20 16.35
CA ALA A 205 -14.92 7.40 16.39
C ALA A 205 -14.95 6.37 17.51
N SER A 206 -15.43 6.74 18.72
CA SER A 206 -15.43 5.89 19.90
C SER A 206 -16.37 4.68 19.80
N GLU A 207 -17.42 4.76 18.97
CA GLU A 207 -18.30 3.62 18.68
C GLU A 207 -17.56 2.47 17.97
N SER A 208 -16.55 2.80 17.15
CA SER A 208 -15.86 1.84 16.29
C SER A 208 -14.44 1.51 16.73
N TYR A 209 -13.79 2.40 17.50
CA TYR A 209 -12.37 2.31 17.81
C TYR A 209 -12.09 2.48 19.31
N GLY A 210 -11.27 1.58 19.89
CA GLY A 210 -11.01 1.57 21.32
C GLY A 210 -10.00 2.62 21.81
N HIS A 211 -9.02 2.98 21.00
CA HIS A 211 -7.97 3.95 21.35
C HIS A 211 -7.82 5.00 20.25
N LEU A 212 -7.97 6.26 20.65
CA LEU A 212 -7.91 7.40 19.75
C LEU A 212 -6.69 8.27 20.07
N ILE A 213 -6.21 8.96 19.06
CA ILE A 213 -5.15 9.98 19.13
C ILE A 213 -5.76 11.30 18.70
N LEU A 214 -5.57 12.34 19.50
CA LEU A 214 -5.83 13.71 19.14
C LEU A 214 -4.51 14.42 18.88
N GLU A 215 -4.36 15.04 17.71
CA GLU A 215 -3.14 15.74 17.32
C GLU A 215 -3.42 17.09 16.65
N ARG A 216 -2.42 17.97 16.64
CA ARG A 216 -2.49 19.24 15.92
C ARG A 216 -2.62 18.99 14.42
N PHE A 217 -3.60 19.61 13.78
CA PHE A 217 -3.70 19.61 12.32
C PHE A 217 -2.64 20.55 11.73
N VAL A 218 -1.86 20.04 10.79
CA VAL A 218 -0.88 20.82 10.04
C VAL A 218 -1.35 20.94 8.60
N THR A 219 -1.47 22.17 8.12
CA THR A 219 -1.87 22.44 6.75
C THR A 219 -0.74 22.13 5.79
N GLY A 220 -1.05 21.53 4.66
CA GLY A 220 -0.07 21.22 3.64
C GLY A 220 -0.47 20.03 2.78
N PHE A 221 0.45 19.66 1.89
CA PHE A 221 0.33 18.46 1.08
C PHE A 221 1.03 17.29 1.77
N SER A 222 0.48 16.10 1.61
CA SER A 222 1.11 14.87 2.08
C SER A 222 2.13 14.39 1.04
N TYR A 223 3.30 13.96 1.53
CA TYR A 223 4.33 13.34 0.70
C TYR A 223 4.72 11.99 1.29
N ARG A 224 4.83 10.96 0.45
CA ARG A 224 5.40 9.66 0.77
C ARG A 224 6.83 9.60 0.28
N VAL A 225 7.79 9.34 1.15
CA VAL A 225 9.22 9.24 0.82
C VAL A 225 9.69 7.81 1.12
N GLN A 226 10.14 7.09 0.10
CA GLN A 226 10.68 5.73 0.23
C GLN A 226 12.17 5.77 0.52
N ILE A 227 12.54 5.14 1.62
CA ILE A 227 13.93 5.06 2.10
C ILE A 227 14.44 3.63 1.93
N HIS A 228 15.66 3.51 1.42
CA HIS A 228 16.44 2.30 1.50
C HIS A 228 17.88 2.62 1.89
N ASP A 229 18.36 1.97 2.97
CA ASP A 229 19.73 2.09 3.51
C ASP A 229 20.19 3.55 3.66
N GLY A 230 19.31 4.39 4.23
CA GLY A 230 19.57 5.81 4.49
C GLY A 230 19.54 6.71 3.26
N LYS A 231 19.03 6.23 2.12
CA LYS A 231 18.87 7.02 0.89
C LYS A 231 17.43 7.09 0.47
N VAL A 232 17.00 8.24 -0.06
CA VAL A 232 15.70 8.38 -0.71
C VAL A 232 15.77 7.69 -2.08
N MET A 233 14.87 6.74 -2.30
CA MET A 233 14.76 5.99 -3.56
C MET A 233 13.64 6.55 -4.45
N GLU A 234 12.54 6.97 -3.84
CA GLU A 234 11.38 7.58 -4.50
C GLU A 234 10.69 8.55 -3.55
N ALA A 235 10.00 9.52 -4.12
CA ALA A 235 9.12 10.41 -3.40
C ALA A 235 7.87 10.73 -4.24
N TRP A 236 6.73 10.74 -3.58
CA TRP A 236 5.45 11.08 -4.20
C TRP A 236 4.76 12.18 -3.42
N LYS A 237 4.15 13.12 -4.14
CA LYS A 237 3.15 14.02 -3.59
C LYS A 237 1.80 13.36 -3.72
N MET A 238 1.11 13.25 -2.59
CA MET A 238 -0.19 12.58 -2.50
C MET A 238 -1.30 13.62 -2.66
N ASN A 239 -2.19 13.38 -3.60
CA ASN A 239 -3.33 14.26 -3.84
C ASN A 239 -4.62 13.61 -3.31
N PRO A 240 -5.48 14.37 -2.60
CA PRO A 240 -6.80 13.87 -2.23
C PRO A 240 -7.63 13.58 -3.49
N PRO A 241 -8.65 12.72 -3.40
CA PRO A 241 -9.57 12.50 -4.50
C PRO A 241 -10.27 13.80 -4.88
N PHE A 242 -10.40 14.06 -6.17
CA PHE A 242 -11.05 15.26 -6.69
C PHE A 242 -11.70 14.99 -8.04
N VAL A 243 -12.64 15.86 -8.42
CA VAL A 243 -13.17 15.96 -9.78
C VAL A 243 -13.00 17.39 -10.30
N ILE A 244 -13.01 17.54 -11.62
CA ILE A 244 -12.95 18.85 -12.29
C ILE A 244 -14.30 19.13 -12.91
N GLY A 245 -14.89 20.26 -12.57
CA GLY A 245 -16.15 20.73 -13.11
C GLY A 245 -16.07 20.99 -14.62
N ASP A 246 -17.12 20.63 -15.32
CA ASP A 246 -17.31 20.91 -16.76
C ASP A 246 -18.43 21.91 -17.03
N GLY A 247 -19.07 22.41 -15.98
CA GLY A 247 -20.19 23.36 -16.04
C GLY A 247 -21.51 22.72 -16.48
N LYS A 248 -21.61 21.39 -16.58
CA LYS A 248 -22.80 20.67 -17.07
C LYS A 248 -23.21 19.51 -16.17
N LEU A 249 -22.24 18.69 -15.76
CA LEU A 249 -22.48 17.50 -14.98
C LEU A 249 -22.42 17.80 -13.47
N SER A 250 -23.22 17.09 -12.71
CA SER A 250 -23.17 17.12 -11.26
C SER A 250 -21.90 16.46 -10.72
N VAL A 251 -21.53 16.79 -9.49
CA VAL A 251 -20.38 16.16 -8.80
C VAL A 251 -20.51 14.64 -8.81
N GLY A 252 -21.71 14.09 -8.58
CA GLY A 252 -21.94 12.64 -8.62
C GLY A 252 -21.64 12.03 -9.98
N GLU A 253 -22.16 12.63 -11.07
CA GLU A 253 -21.89 12.17 -12.43
C GLU A 253 -20.41 12.27 -12.80
N LEU A 254 -19.72 13.33 -12.37
CA LEU A 254 -18.26 13.47 -12.56
C LEU A 254 -17.48 12.38 -11.83
N ILE A 255 -17.90 11.97 -10.61
CA ILE A 255 -17.30 10.86 -9.88
C ILE A 255 -17.54 9.54 -10.61
N ASP A 256 -18.74 9.29 -11.15
CA ASP A 256 -19.04 8.08 -11.91
C ASP A 256 -18.16 7.97 -13.16
N ILE A 257 -17.97 9.07 -13.89
CA ILE A 257 -17.08 9.14 -15.06
C ILE A 257 -15.63 8.87 -14.63
N GLU A 258 -15.17 9.47 -13.54
CA GLU A 258 -13.81 9.25 -13.02
C GLU A 258 -13.61 7.78 -12.62
N ASN A 259 -14.59 7.17 -11.95
CA ASN A 259 -14.57 5.78 -11.53
C ASN A 259 -14.68 4.79 -12.71
N ALA A 260 -15.25 5.20 -13.84
CA ALA A 260 -15.33 4.38 -15.06
C ALA A 260 -14.01 4.30 -15.84
N LYS A 261 -13.00 5.11 -15.51
CA LYS A 261 -11.69 5.05 -16.15
C LYS A 261 -11.03 3.69 -15.97
N PRO A 262 -10.32 3.14 -16.98
CA PRO A 262 -9.68 1.82 -16.90
C PRO A 262 -8.77 1.65 -15.68
N ASP A 263 -8.04 2.70 -15.30
CA ASP A 263 -7.10 2.66 -14.16
C ASP A 263 -7.80 2.50 -12.80
N ARG A 264 -9.11 2.81 -12.70
CA ARG A 264 -9.93 2.66 -11.49
C ARG A 264 -10.89 1.48 -11.56
N ASN A 265 -11.33 1.08 -12.75
CA ASN A 265 -12.43 0.13 -12.94
C ASN A 265 -11.97 -1.31 -13.21
N THR A 266 -10.68 -1.59 -13.27
CA THR A 266 -10.19 -2.95 -13.52
C THR A 266 -9.71 -3.61 -12.22
N ILE A 267 -9.76 -4.95 -12.19
CA ILE A 267 -9.22 -5.76 -11.07
C ILE A 267 -7.73 -5.47 -10.85
N ASN A 268 -7.04 -5.05 -11.92
CA ASN A 268 -5.62 -4.70 -11.93
C ASN A 268 -5.39 -3.18 -12.07
N GLY A 269 -6.42 -2.36 -11.86
CA GLY A 269 -6.28 -0.91 -11.89
C GLY A 269 -5.34 -0.40 -10.80
N SER A 270 -4.46 0.52 -11.15
CA SER A 270 -3.49 1.12 -10.24
C SER A 270 -4.12 2.03 -9.19
N MET A 271 -5.32 2.55 -9.48
CA MET A 271 -6.05 3.45 -8.60
C MET A 271 -7.32 2.79 -8.05
N LYS A 272 -7.73 3.19 -6.85
CA LYS A 272 -9.00 2.74 -6.25
C LYS A 272 -10.15 3.67 -6.66
N PRO A 273 -11.39 3.15 -6.74
CA PRO A 273 -12.55 3.99 -6.97
C PRO A 273 -12.74 5.02 -5.86
N ILE A 274 -13.27 6.19 -6.22
CA ILE A 274 -13.68 7.22 -5.28
C ILE A 274 -15.02 6.79 -4.67
N PRO A 275 -15.12 6.60 -3.33
CA PRO A 275 -16.35 6.16 -2.71
C PRO A 275 -17.37 7.28 -2.59
N LEU A 276 -18.63 6.95 -2.82
CA LEU A 276 -19.79 7.83 -2.57
C LEU A 276 -20.33 7.56 -1.16
N ASP A 277 -19.60 8.00 -0.15
CA ASP A 277 -19.93 7.74 1.26
C ASP A 277 -20.10 9.05 2.07
N GLU A 278 -20.28 8.89 3.38
CA GLU A 278 -20.49 10.00 4.29
C GLU A 278 -19.27 10.93 4.37
N VAL A 279 -18.04 10.41 4.22
CA VAL A 279 -16.82 11.25 4.21
C VAL A 279 -16.84 12.19 3.00
N THR A 280 -17.16 11.68 1.82
CA THR A 280 -17.31 12.48 0.60
C THR A 280 -18.45 13.51 0.76
N SER A 281 -19.59 13.08 1.28
CA SER A 281 -20.75 13.96 1.51
C SER A 281 -20.44 15.06 2.54
N LYS A 282 -19.75 14.73 3.64
CA LYS A 282 -19.33 15.70 4.66
C LYS A 282 -18.38 16.74 4.09
N ASN A 283 -17.40 16.29 3.28
CA ASN A 283 -16.45 17.20 2.66
C ASN A 283 -17.13 18.16 1.66
N LEU A 284 -18.05 17.65 0.86
CA LEU A 284 -18.86 18.50 -0.05
C LEU A 284 -19.68 19.53 0.72
N ARG A 285 -20.33 19.16 1.83
CA ARG A 285 -21.07 20.10 2.69
C ARG A 285 -20.18 21.22 3.24
N LYS A 286 -18.95 20.93 3.65
CA LYS A 286 -17.96 21.94 4.08
C LYS A 286 -17.65 22.95 2.97
N LEU A 287 -17.69 22.52 1.71
CA LEU A 287 -17.50 23.36 0.53
C LEU A 287 -18.79 24.06 0.06
N GLY A 288 -19.91 23.87 0.77
CA GLY A 288 -21.23 24.37 0.34
C GLY A 288 -21.82 23.63 -0.86
N LEU A 289 -21.31 22.41 -1.15
CA LEU A 289 -21.70 21.60 -2.29
C LEU A 289 -22.44 20.33 -1.85
N THR A 290 -23.06 19.67 -2.81
CA THR A 290 -23.69 18.35 -2.71
C THR A 290 -23.33 17.51 -3.93
N LEU A 291 -23.65 16.22 -3.92
CA LEU A 291 -23.48 15.37 -5.10
C LEU A 291 -24.30 15.85 -6.33
N LYS A 292 -25.34 16.66 -6.12
CA LYS A 292 -26.17 17.25 -7.18
C LYS A 292 -25.68 18.61 -7.66
N SER A 293 -24.70 19.22 -7.01
CA SER A 293 -24.14 20.51 -7.41
C SER A 293 -23.38 20.36 -8.72
N ILE A 294 -23.51 21.36 -9.60
CA ILE A 294 -22.81 21.44 -10.89
C ILE A 294 -21.65 22.43 -10.74
N PRO A 295 -20.41 21.97 -10.63
CA PRO A 295 -19.26 22.85 -10.49
C PRO A 295 -18.97 23.59 -11.80
N SER A 296 -18.41 24.79 -11.69
CA SER A 296 -18.01 25.62 -12.83
C SER A 296 -16.94 24.92 -13.68
N ILE A 297 -16.79 25.33 -14.93
CA ILE A 297 -15.74 24.79 -15.81
C ILE A 297 -14.36 25.04 -15.20
N GLY A 298 -13.57 23.95 -15.04
CA GLY A 298 -12.21 24.00 -14.47
C GLY A 298 -12.18 24.08 -12.94
N GLU A 299 -13.31 24.14 -12.26
CA GLU A 299 -13.38 24.15 -10.80
C GLU A 299 -12.94 22.78 -10.27
N LYS A 300 -11.92 22.77 -9.38
CA LYS A 300 -11.46 21.58 -8.70
C LYS A 300 -12.27 21.36 -7.43
N VAL A 301 -13.09 20.33 -7.41
CA VAL A 301 -13.86 19.91 -6.23
C VAL A 301 -13.13 18.76 -5.53
N THR A 302 -12.54 19.03 -4.38
CA THR A 302 -11.88 18.03 -3.54
C THR A 302 -12.93 17.22 -2.77
N LEU A 303 -12.79 15.89 -2.76
CA LEU A 303 -13.81 14.96 -2.24
C LEU A 303 -13.46 14.37 -0.86
N ALA A 304 -12.24 14.58 -0.39
CA ALA A 304 -11.79 14.24 0.96
C ALA A 304 -10.66 15.19 1.39
N GLU A 305 -10.48 15.39 2.69
CA GLU A 305 -9.38 16.21 3.21
C GLU A 305 -8.05 15.42 3.25
N THR A 306 -8.13 14.09 3.29
CA THR A 306 -6.95 13.22 3.34
C THR A 306 -6.57 12.70 1.97
N SER A 307 -5.26 12.71 1.67
CA SER A 307 -4.69 12.21 0.41
C SER A 307 -4.48 10.70 0.47
N ASN A 308 -5.59 9.93 0.48
CA ASN A 308 -5.52 8.48 0.64
C ASN A 308 -5.83 7.77 -0.69
N GLU A 309 -4.85 7.01 -1.21
CA GLU A 309 -5.01 6.21 -2.44
C GLU A 309 -6.13 5.17 -2.32
N SER A 310 -6.31 4.57 -1.12
CA SER A 310 -7.40 3.59 -0.90
C SER A 310 -8.80 4.20 -1.03
N ARG A 311 -8.91 5.52 -1.02
CA ARG A 311 -10.13 6.30 -1.20
C ARG A 311 -10.18 7.07 -2.52
N GLY A 312 -9.38 6.65 -3.49
CA GLY A 312 -9.36 7.26 -4.82
C GLY A 312 -8.46 8.50 -4.94
N GLY A 313 -7.63 8.77 -3.94
CA GLY A 313 -6.54 9.73 -4.07
C GLY A 313 -5.55 9.30 -5.15
N THR A 314 -4.74 10.24 -5.61
CA THR A 314 -3.71 10.01 -6.63
C THR A 314 -2.35 10.42 -6.09
N SER A 315 -1.30 9.90 -6.71
CA SER A 315 0.08 10.28 -6.41
C SER A 315 0.78 10.79 -7.66
N GLU A 316 1.67 11.75 -7.50
CA GLU A 316 2.54 12.25 -8.55
C GLU A 316 4.00 12.14 -8.11
N ASN A 317 4.89 11.77 -9.03
CA ASN A 317 6.32 11.66 -8.72
C ASN A 317 6.86 13.03 -8.32
N PHE A 318 7.56 13.09 -7.17
CA PHE A 318 8.08 14.30 -6.58
C PHE A 318 9.57 14.21 -6.26
N LEU A 319 10.24 13.11 -6.62
CA LEU A 319 11.63 12.83 -6.25
C LEU A 319 12.58 13.95 -6.63
N GLN A 320 12.49 14.44 -7.87
CA GLN A 320 13.37 15.49 -8.39
C GLN A 320 13.08 16.87 -7.78
N SER A 321 11.88 17.07 -7.25
CA SER A 321 11.43 18.32 -6.64
C SER A 321 11.59 18.34 -5.13
N LEU A 322 11.82 17.17 -4.51
CA LEU A 322 11.99 17.09 -3.05
C LEU A 322 13.24 17.80 -2.60
N HIS A 323 13.11 18.77 -1.68
CA HIS A 323 14.26 19.50 -1.18
C HIS A 323 15.26 18.55 -0.48
N PRO A 324 16.59 18.68 -0.73
CA PRO A 324 17.60 17.77 -0.15
C PRO A 324 17.55 17.67 1.37
N LYS A 325 17.23 18.77 2.08
CA LYS A 325 17.08 18.75 3.55
C LYS A 325 15.83 17.99 4.02
N ASN A 326 14.79 17.88 3.20
CA ASN A 326 13.63 17.04 3.48
C ASN A 326 13.96 15.57 3.24
N ALA A 327 14.78 15.29 2.22
CA ALA A 327 15.30 13.93 1.97
C ALA A 327 16.18 13.46 3.15
N GLU A 328 17.10 14.28 3.63
CA GLU A 328 17.93 14.01 4.81
C GLU A 328 17.05 13.78 6.06
N LEU A 329 16.07 14.66 6.30
CA LEU A 329 15.12 14.53 7.41
C LEU A 329 14.43 13.14 7.44
N CYS A 330 13.91 12.69 6.28
CA CYS A 330 13.24 11.41 6.18
C CYS A 330 14.21 10.22 6.36
N ALA A 331 15.40 10.30 5.78
CA ALA A 331 16.43 9.27 5.92
C ALA A 331 16.91 9.14 7.38
N ASP A 332 17.16 10.24 8.06
CA ASP A 332 17.58 10.27 9.46
C ASP A 332 16.49 9.77 10.40
N ALA A 333 15.22 10.09 10.12
CA ALA A 333 14.09 9.59 10.88
C ALA A 333 13.97 8.05 10.76
N ALA A 334 14.06 7.48 9.56
CA ALA A 334 14.08 6.03 9.36
C ALA A 334 15.27 5.38 10.08
N LYS A 335 16.45 5.98 9.99
CA LYS A 335 17.67 5.53 10.68
C LYS A 335 17.53 5.56 12.20
N THR A 336 16.83 6.55 12.76
CA THR A 336 16.58 6.65 14.21
C THR A 336 15.77 5.47 14.74
N LEU A 337 14.86 4.91 13.91
CA LEU A 337 14.17 3.67 14.23
C LEU A 337 14.99 2.42 13.90
N GLY A 338 16.16 2.54 13.25
CA GLY A 338 16.96 1.41 12.81
C GLY A 338 16.33 0.66 11.64
N LEU A 339 15.59 1.36 10.78
CA LEU A 339 14.95 0.80 9.59
C LEU A 339 15.81 1.02 8.36
N LYS A 340 16.06 -0.06 7.61
CA LYS A 340 16.75 -0.05 6.32
C LYS A 340 15.79 0.27 5.19
N VAL A 341 14.61 -0.34 5.24
CA VAL A 341 13.50 -0.07 4.31
C VAL A 341 12.38 0.62 5.08
N ALA A 342 12.01 1.81 4.66
CA ALA A 342 10.95 2.57 5.32
C ALA A 342 10.18 3.46 4.33
N GLY A 343 8.91 3.67 4.59
CA GLY A 343 8.11 4.72 4.00
C GLY A 343 7.87 5.82 5.02
N VAL A 344 8.37 7.02 4.77
CA VAL A 344 8.19 8.17 5.66
C VAL A 344 7.13 9.08 5.07
N ASP A 345 6.09 9.35 5.85
CA ASP A 345 5.04 10.28 5.49
C ASP A 345 5.28 11.63 6.14
N ILE A 346 5.39 12.67 5.32
CA ILE A 346 5.51 14.06 5.78
C ILE A 346 4.33 14.89 5.27
N VAL A 347 3.94 15.89 6.05
CA VAL A 347 3.07 16.99 5.60
C VAL A 347 3.90 18.25 5.52
N SER A 348 3.77 18.97 4.41
CA SER A 348 4.51 20.20 4.12
C SER A 348 3.68 21.12 3.24
N GLU A 349 3.73 22.42 3.46
CA GLU A 349 3.10 23.39 2.57
C GLU A 349 3.70 23.34 1.16
N ASP A 350 5.01 23.10 1.09
CA ASP A 350 5.75 22.96 -0.16
C ASP A 350 6.99 22.07 0.04
N GLY A 351 6.92 20.81 -0.38
CA GLY A 351 8.02 19.83 -0.25
C GLY A 351 9.30 20.22 -0.99
N SER A 352 9.26 21.21 -1.91
CA SER A 352 10.43 21.72 -2.61
C SER A 352 11.22 22.75 -1.81
N LYS A 353 10.71 23.19 -0.65
CA LYS A 353 11.38 24.07 0.31
C LYS A 353 11.87 23.30 1.52
N GLN A 354 12.91 23.79 2.18
CA GLN A 354 13.44 23.07 3.33
C GLN A 354 12.43 23.05 4.50
N TRP A 355 12.40 21.95 5.23
CA TRP A 355 11.42 21.69 6.27
C TRP A 355 11.35 22.74 7.40
N ARG A 356 12.48 23.37 7.74
CA ARG A 356 12.55 24.38 8.80
C ARG A 356 11.86 25.70 8.43
N GLU A 357 11.70 25.97 7.15
CA GLU A 357 11.14 27.22 6.62
C GLU A 357 9.69 27.03 6.13
N ASN A 358 9.17 25.83 6.23
CA ASN A 358 7.96 25.47 5.48
C ASN A 358 7.01 24.56 6.26
N ASN A 359 6.95 24.71 7.57
CA ASN A 359 5.96 24.06 8.42
C ASN A 359 5.83 22.54 8.18
N THR A 360 6.96 21.88 7.91
CA THR A 360 6.98 20.44 7.59
C THR A 360 7.02 19.61 8.85
N ILE A 361 6.21 18.56 8.90
CA ILE A 361 6.24 17.55 9.98
C ILE A 361 6.34 16.13 9.41
N ILE A 362 6.89 15.22 10.22
CA ILE A 362 6.78 13.78 9.99
C ILE A 362 5.49 13.29 10.66
N CYS A 363 4.61 12.69 9.87
CA CYS A 363 3.32 12.17 10.34
C CYS A 363 3.40 10.71 10.76
N GLU A 364 4.14 9.89 9.99
CA GLU A 364 4.20 8.46 10.18
C GLU A 364 5.48 7.88 9.56
N ILE A 365 5.98 6.77 10.12
CA ILE A 365 7.03 5.95 9.52
C ILE A 365 6.51 4.53 9.41
N ASN A 366 6.46 4.02 8.19
CA ASN A 366 6.01 2.69 7.85
C ASN A 366 7.21 1.76 7.71
N SER A 367 7.30 0.72 8.57
CA SER A 367 8.36 -0.30 8.50
C SER A 367 8.12 -1.38 7.44
N GLN A 368 6.94 -1.40 6.86
CA GLN A 368 6.56 -2.33 5.80
C GLN A 368 5.88 -1.56 4.65
N PRO A 369 6.60 -0.61 4.00
CA PRO A 369 6.00 0.19 2.95
C PRO A 369 5.65 -0.66 1.73
N GLU A 370 4.57 -0.31 1.06
CA GLU A 370 4.30 -0.82 -0.29
C GLU A 370 5.22 -0.11 -1.28
N LEU A 371 5.89 -0.89 -2.12
CA LEU A 371 6.88 -0.40 -3.09
C LEU A 371 6.26 -0.15 -4.48
N GLY A 372 4.96 -0.42 -4.63
CA GLY A 372 4.26 -0.32 -5.90
C GLY A 372 4.49 -1.53 -6.82
N GLU A 373 3.98 -1.47 -8.04
CA GLU A 373 4.15 -2.56 -9.01
C GLU A 373 5.60 -2.62 -9.53
N PHE A 374 6.13 -3.84 -9.66
CA PHE A 374 7.50 -4.06 -10.13
C PHE A 374 7.77 -3.42 -11.50
N ASN A 375 6.84 -3.47 -12.42
CA ASN A 375 7.03 -2.89 -13.76
C ASN A 375 7.16 -1.36 -13.74
N SER A 376 6.51 -0.70 -12.78
CA SER A 376 6.56 0.76 -12.59
C SER A 376 7.80 1.19 -11.81
N TYR A 377 8.19 0.41 -10.80
CA TYR A 377 9.27 0.77 -9.87
C TYR A 377 10.31 -0.36 -9.70
N PRO A 378 10.90 -0.91 -10.79
CA PRO A 378 11.83 -2.04 -10.70
C PRO A 378 13.07 -1.72 -9.87
N HIS A 379 13.52 -0.46 -9.85
CA HIS A 379 14.72 -0.02 -9.15
C HIS A 379 14.58 -0.11 -7.61
N LEU A 380 13.36 0.04 -7.05
CA LEU A 380 13.11 -0.13 -5.62
C LEU A 380 13.42 -1.55 -5.17
N TYR A 381 12.92 -2.53 -5.91
CA TYR A 381 13.15 -3.95 -5.63
C TYR A 381 14.61 -4.36 -5.84
N GLN A 382 15.21 -3.86 -6.93
CA GLN A 382 16.60 -4.15 -7.28
C GLN A 382 17.57 -3.59 -6.24
N GLY A 383 17.37 -2.34 -5.81
CA GLY A 383 18.21 -1.70 -4.80
C GLY A 383 18.21 -2.44 -3.47
N ILE A 384 17.05 -2.97 -3.04
CA ILE A 384 16.95 -3.74 -1.80
C ILE A 384 17.63 -5.11 -1.93
N LEU A 385 17.58 -5.75 -3.11
CA LEU A 385 18.21 -7.04 -3.39
C LEU A 385 19.71 -6.94 -3.74
N GLU A 386 20.26 -5.76 -3.97
CA GLU A 386 21.60 -5.55 -4.52
C GLU A 386 22.71 -6.22 -3.71
N LYS A 387 22.57 -6.27 -2.39
CA LYS A 387 23.55 -6.85 -1.48
C LYS A 387 23.46 -8.38 -1.36
N ILE A 388 22.43 -9.00 -1.94
CA ILE A 388 22.24 -10.44 -1.89
C ILE A 388 23.13 -11.09 -2.95
N PRO A 389 23.98 -12.09 -2.58
CA PRO A 389 24.85 -12.76 -3.53
C PRO A 389 24.07 -13.36 -4.70
N LYS A 390 24.50 -13.05 -5.92
CA LYS A 390 24.02 -13.72 -7.12
C LYS A 390 24.58 -15.14 -7.14
N SER A 391 23.79 -16.09 -7.64
CA SER A 391 24.31 -17.45 -7.80
C SER A 391 25.52 -17.41 -8.72
N HIS A 392 26.71 -17.76 -8.23
CA HIS A 392 27.72 -18.26 -9.09
C HIS A 392 27.26 -19.66 -9.51
N VAL A 393 26.96 -19.81 -10.80
CA VAL A 393 26.78 -21.15 -11.37
C VAL A 393 28.14 -21.86 -11.16
N VAL A 394 28.16 -22.78 -10.20
CA VAL A 394 29.26 -23.75 -10.08
C VAL A 394 29.06 -24.82 -11.12
#